data_dc0c2c7a00ed96e26cd8c5e4d56f9984
#
_entry.id   dc0c2c7a00ed96e26cd8c5e4d56f9984
#
_cell.length_a   1.000
_cell.length_b   1.000
_cell.length_c   1.000
_cell.angle_alpha   90.00
_cell.angle_beta   90.00
_cell.angle_gamma   90.00
#
_symmetry.space_group_name_H-M   'P 1'
#
loop_
_entity.id
_entity.type
_entity.pdbx_description
1 polymer ?
#
loop_
_entity_poly.entity_id
_entity_poly.type
_entity_poly.pdbx_seq_one_letter_code
_entity_poly.pdbx_strand_id
1 'polypeptide(L)'
;KIEKIKLDIGDVQKIYSKVVIEGKGLNKSFGEKVIFKDAQFYIENGAKVGLIGPNGCGKTTLLKMILNQESPIKIAPNVRIGYFSQELSILEENKSILDNVMAESVYGESFVRILLARLLFKGDSVYKKVRVLSGGERVKASFAKIICSDFNLLILDEPTNYLDLNSLEVVEEVLREYEHTLLFVSHDRRFINSVANQIMIIEDYKLKTFKGSYEEYMASRTKVRDRTKEQIEEEILLLETRLTEVISKISMSSRKDDLELLEVEYRETLRQIRRLKNLLE
;
A
#
# COMPACT_ATOMS: atom_id res chain seq x y z
N LYS A 1 3.28 8.76 -31.61
CA LYS A 1 2.58 7.56 -31.11
C LYS A 1 3.65 6.48 -30.97
N ILE A 2 4.08 6.18 -29.76
CA ILE A 2 4.94 5.01 -29.48
C ILE A 2 3.99 3.83 -29.56
N GLU A 3 4.25 2.93 -30.51
CA GLU A 3 3.49 1.68 -30.65
C GLU A 3 3.52 0.94 -29.31
N LYS A 4 2.36 0.47 -28.87
CA LYS A 4 2.25 -0.43 -27.71
C LYS A 4 2.98 -1.73 -28.07
N ILE A 5 4.25 -1.81 -27.67
CA ILE A 5 4.98 -3.06 -27.75
C ILE A 5 4.41 -3.94 -26.65
N LYS A 6 3.59 -4.92 -27.02
CA LYS A 6 3.31 -6.04 -26.12
C LYS A 6 4.64 -6.67 -25.79
N LEU A 7 4.99 -6.64 -24.51
CA LEU A 7 6.13 -7.35 -23.96
C LEU A 7 5.82 -8.85 -24.14
N ASP A 8 6.26 -9.43 -25.24
CA ASP A 8 6.21 -10.89 -25.43
C ASP A 8 7.30 -11.47 -24.52
N ILE A 9 6.90 -11.75 -23.30
CA ILE A 9 7.75 -12.33 -22.27
C ILE A 9 7.87 -13.80 -22.63
N GLY A 10 8.92 -14.13 -23.39
CA GLY A 10 9.29 -15.52 -23.60
C GLY A 10 9.43 -16.23 -22.26
N ASP A 11 9.03 -17.47 -22.19
CA ASP A 11 9.03 -18.48 -21.12
C ASP A 11 9.68 -18.12 -19.74
N VAL A 12 9.33 -16.96 -19.17
CA VAL A 12 9.52 -16.71 -17.75
C VAL A 12 8.65 -17.73 -17.03
N GLN A 13 9.22 -18.56 -16.17
CA GLN A 13 8.50 -19.64 -15.50
C GLN A 13 7.20 -19.10 -14.90
N LYS A 14 6.09 -19.55 -15.46
CA LYS A 14 4.75 -19.11 -15.04
C LYS A 14 4.51 -19.54 -13.59
N ILE A 15 4.07 -18.60 -12.77
CA ILE A 15 3.55 -18.92 -11.44
C ILE A 15 2.14 -19.48 -11.64
N TYR A 16 1.94 -20.76 -11.34
CA TYR A 16 0.62 -21.40 -11.44
C TYR A 16 -0.23 -21.16 -10.19
N SER A 17 0.38 -20.74 -9.09
CA SER A 17 -0.33 -20.44 -7.85
C SER A 17 -1.15 -19.16 -8.00
N LYS A 18 -2.41 -19.19 -7.54
CA LYS A 18 -3.26 -17.99 -7.46
C LYS A 18 -2.72 -17.00 -6.42
N VAL A 19 -2.15 -17.51 -5.32
CA VAL A 19 -1.55 -16.71 -4.25
C VAL A 19 -0.04 -16.86 -4.33
N VAL A 20 0.69 -15.76 -4.42
CA VAL A 20 2.16 -15.74 -4.53
C VAL A 20 2.85 -15.53 -3.19
N ILE A 21 2.22 -14.78 -2.28
CA ILE A 21 2.68 -14.59 -0.90
C ILE A 21 1.49 -14.72 0.04
N GLU A 22 1.68 -15.44 1.13
CA GLU A 22 0.71 -15.56 2.22
C GLU A 22 1.42 -15.43 3.57
N GLY A 23 0.82 -14.67 4.49
CA GLY A 23 1.24 -14.61 5.90
C GLY A 23 0.02 -14.76 6.80
N LYS A 24 0.08 -15.70 7.76
CA LYS A 24 -1.00 -15.95 8.72
C LYS A 24 -0.46 -15.96 10.13
N GLY A 25 -1.08 -15.16 11.01
CA GLY A 25 -0.66 -15.09 12.41
C GLY A 25 0.68 -14.37 12.60
N LEU A 26 0.94 -13.30 11.81
CA LEU A 26 2.16 -12.52 11.95
C LEU A 26 2.18 -11.78 13.27
N ASN A 27 3.27 -12.00 14.02
CA ASN A 27 3.57 -11.26 15.22
C ASN A 27 4.98 -10.69 15.13
N LYS A 28 5.13 -9.39 15.30
CA LYS A 28 6.42 -8.71 15.26
C LYS A 28 6.44 -7.55 16.24
N SER A 29 7.52 -7.48 17.04
CA SER A 29 7.76 -6.38 17.97
C SER A 29 9.23 -5.99 17.96
N PHE A 30 9.53 -4.75 18.31
CA PHE A 30 10.87 -4.26 18.57
C PHE A 30 10.90 -3.68 19.99
N GLY A 31 11.46 -4.43 20.94
CA GLY A 31 11.32 -4.13 22.36
C GLY A 31 9.82 -4.11 22.76
N GLU A 32 9.38 -3.03 23.36
CA GLU A 32 7.97 -2.84 23.75
C GLU A 32 7.04 -2.42 22.60
N LYS A 33 7.62 -1.99 21.47
CA LYS A 33 6.83 -1.52 20.33
C LYS A 33 6.31 -2.70 19.51
N VAL A 34 5.01 -2.95 19.59
CA VAL A 34 4.31 -3.92 18.74
C VAL A 34 4.12 -3.34 17.34
N ILE A 35 4.47 -4.10 16.31
CA ILE A 35 4.28 -3.78 14.89
C ILE A 35 3.12 -4.57 14.30
N PHE A 36 3.13 -5.89 14.49
CA PHE A 36 2.05 -6.78 14.06
C PHE A 36 1.59 -7.64 15.23
N LYS A 37 0.28 -7.86 15.31
CA LYS A 37 -0.35 -8.74 16.31
C LYS A 37 -1.37 -9.63 15.61
N ASP A 38 -1.04 -10.91 15.47
CA ASP A 38 -1.86 -11.89 14.77
C ASP A 38 -2.39 -11.36 13.43
N ALA A 39 -1.51 -10.72 12.66
CA ALA A 39 -1.85 -10.12 11.37
C ALA A 39 -1.85 -11.19 10.27
N GLN A 40 -2.68 -10.99 9.24
CA GLN A 40 -2.74 -11.89 8.11
C GLN A 40 -2.88 -11.10 6.81
N PHE A 41 -2.29 -11.63 5.74
CA PHE A 41 -2.40 -11.07 4.39
C PHE A 41 -2.15 -12.14 3.34
N TYR A 42 -2.54 -11.84 2.12
CA TYR A 42 -2.13 -12.58 0.93
C TYR A 42 -1.99 -11.64 -0.27
N ILE A 43 -1.14 -12.01 -1.21
CA ILE A 43 -0.94 -11.31 -2.48
C ILE A 43 -1.24 -12.30 -3.60
N GLU A 44 -2.17 -11.94 -4.48
CA GLU A 44 -2.54 -12.74 -5.65
C GLU A 44 -1.52 -12.54 -6.78
N ASN A 45 -1.37 -13.53 -7.64
CA ASN A 45 -0.52 -13.46 -8.82
C ASN A 45 -1.04 -12.37 -9.77
N GLY A 46 -0.13 -11.52 -10.27
CA GLY A 46 -0.45 -10.39 -11.14
C GLY A 46 -1.07 -9.18 -10.42
N ALA A 47 -1.25 -9.23 -9.09
CA ALA A 47 -1.72 -8.08 -8.34
C ALA A 47 -0.65 -6.97 -8.25
N LYS A 48 -1.10 -5.71 -8.36
CA LYS A 48 -0.28 -4.51 -8.14
C LYS A 48 -0.72 -3.88 -6.82
N VAL A 49 0.00 -4.22 -5.76
CA VAL A 49 -0.38 -3.91 -4.38
C VAL A 49 0.35 -2.68 -3.89
N GLY A 50 -0.39 -1.61 -3.62
CA GLY A 50 0.11 -0.44 -2.90
C GLY A 50 0.00 -0.65 -1.39
N LEU A 51 1.13 -0.72 -0.68
CA LEU A 51 1.18 -0.85 0.78
C LEU A 51 1.18 0.52 1.43
N ILE A 52 0.12 0.84 2.16
CA ILE A 52 -0.09 2.13 2.80
C ILE A 52 -0.23 2.02 4.32
N GLY A 53 -0.01 3.11 5.00
CA GLY A 53 -0.16 3.23 6.46
C GLY A 53 0.67 4.38 7.02
N PRO A 54 0.43 4.78 8.28
CA PRO A 54 1.19 5.84 8.94
C PRO A 54 2.70 5.58 8.98
N ASN A 55 3.50 6.63 9.22
CA ASN A 55 4.93 6.44 9.42
C ASN A 55 5.20 5.59 10.66
N GLY A 56 6.12 4.62 10.53
CA GLY A 56 6.49 3.72 11.62
C GLY A 56 5.46 2.63 11.94
N CYS A 57 4.41 2.43 11.11
CA CYS A 57 3.44 1.35 11.29
C CYS A 57 3.96 -0.04 10.89
N GLY A 58 5.12 -0.13 10.21
CA GLY A 58 5.74 -1.41 9.86
C GLY A 58 5.81 -1.73 8.37
N LYS A 59 5.62 -0.76 7.44
CA LYS A 59 5.71 -0.99 5.99
C LYS A 59 7.04 -1.64 5.60
N THR A 60 8.16 -0.99 5.87
CA THR A 60 9.51 -1.54 5.59
C THR A 60 9.79 -2.82 6.38
N THR A 61 9.22 -2.96 7.58
CA THR A 61 9.34 -4.21 8.36
C THR A 61 8.66 -5.36 7.62
N LEU A 62 7.44 -5.17 7.10
CA LEU A 62 6.74 -6.19 6.31
C LEU A 62 7.54 -6.57 5.06
N LEU A 63 8.07 -5.58 4.31
CA LEU A 63 8.89 -5.85 3.14
C LEU A 63 10.12 -6.69 3.51
N LYS A 64 10.83 -6.35 4.59
CA LYS A 64 11.99 -7.13 5.07
C LYS A 64 11.60 -8.54 5.51
N MET A 65 10.48 -8.71 6.21
CA MET A 65 9.97 -10.04 6.58
C MET A 65 9.67 -10.90 5.34
N ILE A 66 9.11 -10.31 4.28
CA ILE A 66 8.87 -11.01 3.01
C ILE A 66 10.19 -11.39 2.33
N LEU A 67 11.12 -10.45 2.21
CA LEU A 67 12.42 -10.68 1.57
C LEU A 67 13.24 -11.76 2.27
N ASN A 68 13.21 -11.76 3.60
CA ASN A 68 13.92 -12.74 4.44
C ASN A 68 13.12 -14.04 4.62
N GLN A 69 11.92 -14.16 4.05
CA GLN A 69 11.02 -15.29 4.21
C GLN A 69 10.81 -15.67 5.69
N GLU A 70 10.66 -14.64 6.55
CA GLU A 70 10.47 -14.86 7.99
C GLU A 70 9.15 -15.62 8.25
N SER A 71 9.21 -16.69 9.05
CA SER A 71 7.98 -17.39 9.48
C SER A 71 7.03 -16.43 10.20
N PRO A 72 5.71 -16.48 9.91
CA PRO A 72 4.97 -17.50 9.17
C PRO A 72 4.69 -17.14 7.70
N ILE A 73 5.51 -16.31 7.04
CA ILE A 73 5.32 -15.93 5.64
C ILE A 73 5.67 -17.11 4.73
N LYS A 74 4.80 -17.42 3.79
CA LYS A 74 4.98 -18.42 2.75
C LYS A 74 4.99 -17.78 1.38
N ILE A 75 5.96 -18.14 0.56
CA ILE A 75 6.10 -17.72 -0.83
C ILE A 75 5.86 -18.93 -1.71
N ALA A 76 5.06 -18.75 -2.78
CA ALA A 76 4.76 -19.84 -3.69
C ALA A 76 6.03 -20.31 -4.43
N PRO A 77 6.10 -21.59 -4.83
CA PRO A 77 7.18 -22.09 -5.66
C PRO A 77 7.35 -21.27 -6.93
N ASN A 78 8.60 -21.18 -7.42
CA ASN A 78 8.98 -20.45 -8.64
C ASN A 78 8.77 -18.91 -8.57
N VAL A 79 8.45 -18.33 -7.42
CA VAL A 79 8.48 -16.89 -7.21
C VAL A 79 9.93 -16.44 -7.08
N ARG A 80 10.33 -15.50 -7.96
CA ARG A 80 11.62 -14.84 -7.95
C ARG A 80 11.40 -13.37 -7.67
N ILE A 81 11.93 -12.93 -6.52
CA ILE A 81 11.71 -11.57 -6.01
C ILE A 81 12.82 -10.66 -6.49
N GLY A 82 12.46 -9.61 -7.24
CA GLY A 82 13.30 -8.45 -7.47
C GLY A 82 13.00 -7.39 -6.40
N TYR A 83 14.03 -6.87 -5.75
CA TYR A 83 13.89 -5.83 -4.74
C TYR A 83 14.56 -4.54 -5.18
N PHE A 84 13.77 -3.48 -5.23
CA PHE A 84 14.23 -2.13 -5.44
C PHE A 84 14.20 -1.39 -4.10
N SER A 85 15.38 -1.07 -3.57
CA SER A 85 15.54 -0.26 -2.38
C SER A 85 15.98 1.15 -2.73
N GLN A 86 15.81 2.05 -1.78
CA GLN A 86 16.28 3.42 -1.89
C GLN A 86 17.82 3.54 -2.08
N GLU A 87 18.58 2.51 -1.72
CA GLU A 87 20.07 2.52 -1.75
C GLU A 87 20.67 2.29 -3.14
N LEU A 88 19.89 2.07 -4.20
CA LEU A 88 20.33 1.99 -5.61
C LEU A 88 21.63 1.18 -5.87
N SER A 89 21.99 0.23 -5.02
CA SER A 89 23.25 -0.52 -5.06
C SER A 89 23.34 -1.58 -6.15
N ILE A 90 22.28 -1.72 -6.96
CA ILE A 90 22.19 -2.78 -7.99
C ILE A 90 22.97 -2.47 -9.28
N LEU A 91 23.44 -1.24 -9.45
CA LEU A 91 24.16 -0.81 -10.65
C LEU A 91 25.67 -0.79 -10.40
N GLU A 92 26.44 -1.31 -11.34
CA GLU A 92 27.90 -1.22 -11.36
C GLU A 92 28.35 0.12 -11.93
N GLU A 93 29.02 0.95 -11.12
CA GLU A 93 29.36 2.34 -11.44
C GLU A 93 30.25 2.52 -12.69
N ASN A 94 31.14 1.57 -12.96
CA ASN A 94 32.10 1.65 -14.05
C ASN A 94 31.58 1.11 -15.38
N LYS A 95 30.43 0.42 -15.39
CA LYS A 95 29.75 -0.05 -16.58
C LYS A 95 28.79 1.00 -17.15
N SER A 96 28.47 0.89 -18.43
CA SER A 96 27.44 1.71 -19.06
C SER A 96 26.04 1.32 -18.54
N ILE A 97 25.03 2.15 -18.81
CA ILE A 97 23.62 1.83 -18.52
C ILE A 97 23.24 0.53 -19.26
N LEU A 98 23.54 0.48 -20.56
CA LEU A 98 23.22 -0.67 -21.39
C LEU A 98 23.87 -1.96 -20.87
N ASP A 99 25.18 -1.92 -20.55
CA ASP A 99 25.89 -3.10 -20.04
C ASP A 99 25.32 -3.57 -18.70
N ASN A 100 24.93 -2.62 -17.84
CA ASN A 100 24.29 -2.94 -16.54
C ASN A 100 22.97 -3.67 -16.71
N VAL A 101 22.14 -3.22 -17.65
CA VAL A 101 20.82 -3.83 -17.89
C VAL A 101 20.98 -5.17 -18.61
N MET A 102 21.87 -5.24 -19.62
CA MET A 102 22.11 -6.46 -20.39
C MET A 102 22.72 -7.61 -19.56
N ALA A 103 23.48 -7.28 -18.51
CA ALA A 103 24.18 -8.29 -17.71
C ALA A 103 23.24 -9.34 -17.06
N GLU A 104 22.02 -8.95 -16.73
CA GLU A 104 21.02 -9.82 -16.08
C GLU A 104 19.72 -9.93 -16.89
N SER A 105 19.69 -9.36 -18.10
CA SER A 105 18.49 -9.32 -18.93
C SER A 105 18.16 -10.69 -19.51
N VAL A 106 16.89 -11.09 -19.37
CA VAL A 106 16.31 -12.23 -20.09
C VAL A 106 15.82 -11.85 -21.50
N TYR A 107 15.89 -10.56 -21.83
CA TYR A 107 15.47 -10.01 -23.12
C TYR A 107 16.68 -9.65 -23.98
N GLY A 108 16.48 -9.66 -25.29
CA GLY A 108 17.49 -9.22 -26.25
C GLY A 108 17.74 -7.70 -26.18
N GLU A 109 18.91 -7.28 -26.71
CA GLU A 109 19.34 -5.87 -26.69
C GLU A 109 18.32 -4.90 -27.30
N SER A 110 17.63 -5.30 -28.37
CA SER A 110 16.60 -4.46 -29.00
C SER A 110 15.48 -4.08 -28.03
N PHE A 111 15.02 -5.03 -27.23
CA PHE A 111 14.01 -4.78 -26.21
C PHE A 111 14.54 -3.84 -25.11
N VAL A 112 15.75 -4.13 -24.61
CA VAL A 112 16.41 -3.30 -23.58
C VAL A 112 16.56 -1.85 -24.06
N ARG A 113 16.98 -1.64 -25.31
CA ARG A 113 17.10 -0.30 -25.89
C ARG A 113 15.75 0.43 -25.98
N ILE A 114 14.69 -0.28 -26.32
CA ILE A 114 13.32 0.29 -26.36
C ILE A 114 12.88 0.70 -24.95
N LEU A 115 13.07 -0.17 -23.95
CA LEU A 115 12.73 0.14 -22.56
C LEU A 115 13.55 1.34 -22.05
N LEU A 116 14.86 1.37 -22.32
CA LEU A 116 15.72 2.49 -21.96
C LEU A 116 15.28 3.80 -22.64
N ALA A 117 14.88 3.75 -23.91
CA ALA A 117 14.36 4.92 -24.63
C ALA A 117 13.05 5.42 -24.00
N ARG A 118 12.15 4.52 -23.58
CA ARG A 118 10.93 4.87 -22.82
C ARG A 118 11.28 5.53 -21.50
N LEU A 119 12.31 5.06 -20.81
CA LEU A 119 12.84 5.64 -19.56
C LEU A 119 13.70 6.91 -19.82
N LEU A 120 13.56 7.52 -21.02
CA LEU A 120 14.20 8.77 -21.45
C LEU A 120 15.72 8.67 -21.68
N PHE A 121 16.29 7.47 -21.81
CA PHE A 121 17.66 7.28 -22.30
C PHE A 121 17.66 7.13 -23.82
N LYS A 122 18.00 8.18 -24.55
CA LYS A 122 17.95 8.22 -26.03
C LYS A 122 19.35 8.24 -26.63
N GLY A 123 19.48 7.58 -27.79
CA GLY A 123 20.73 7.57 -28.57
C GLY A 123 21.92 7.11 -27.73
N ASP A 124 22.99 7.86 -27.77
CA ASP A 124 24.26 7.52 -27.10
C ASP A 124 24.22 7.63 -25.57
N SER A 125 23.13 8.16 -25.01
CA SER A 125 22.99 8.25 -23.54
C SER A 125 23.01 6.90 -22.84
N VAL A 126 22.65 5.81 -23.51
CA VAL A 126 22.69 4.44 -22.99
C VAL A 126 24.11 3.94 -22.71
N TYR A 127 25.13 4.56 -23.33
CA TYR A 127 26.55 4.25 -23.13
C TYR A 127 27.21 5.06 -22.00
N LYS A 128 26.48 6.01 -21.39
CA LYS A 128 26.99 6.72 -20.22
C LYS A 128 27.29 5.74 -19.08
N LYS A 129 28.42 5.93 -18.42
CA LYS A 129 28.76 5.16 -17.22
C LYS A 129 27.86 5.56 -16.06
N VAL A 130 27.45 4.60 -15.23
CA VAL A 130 26.55 4.83 -14.10
C VAL A 130 27.08 5.89 -13.13
N ARG A 131 28.40 5.97 -12.92
CA ARG A 131 29.02 6.95 -12.01
C ARG A 131 28.75 8.42 -12.36
N VAL A 132 28.42 8.75 -13.61
CA VAL A 132 28.14 10.12 -14.05
C VAL A 132 26.64 10.45 -14.10
N LEU A 133 25.79 9.52 -13.74
CA LEU A 133 24.34 9.69 -13.75
C LEU A 133 23.87 10.51 -12.55
N SER A 134 22.84 11.35 -12.78
CA SER A 134 22.09 11.97 -11.71
C SER A 134 21.33 10.92 -10.88
N GLY A 135 20.84 11.29 -9.69
CA GLY A 135 20.02 10.41 -8.85
C GLY A 135 18.80 9.85 -9.59
N GLY A 136 18.04 10.70 -10.29
CA GLY A 136 16.88 10.27 -11.08
C GLY A 136 17.25 9.38 -12.28
N GLU A 137 18.38 9.62 -12.95
CA GLU A 137 18.87 8.72 -14.01
C GLU A 137 19.28 7.36 -13.43
N ARG A 138 19.92 7.31 -12.25
CA ARG A 138 20.24 6.05 -11.58
C ARG A 138 18.97 5.25 -11.22
N VAL A 139 17.94 5.91 -10.70
CA VAL A 139 16.63 5.29 -10.42
C VAL A 139 16.07 4.66 -11.69
N LYS A 140 15.99 5.39 -12.79
CA LYS A 140 15.47 4.88 -14.08
C LYS A 140 16.30 3.72 -14.64
N ALA A 141 17.62 3.80 -14.58
CA ALA A 141 18.49 2.71 -15.00
C ALA A 141 18.33 1.45 -14.14
N SER A 142 18.14 1.61 -12.83
CA SER A 142 17.83 0.52 -11.90
C SER A 142 16.48 -0.12 -12.21
N PHE A 143 15.46 0.67 -12.56
CA PHE A 143 14.18 0.14 -13.03
C PHE A 143 14.35 -0.68 -14.30
N ALA A 144 15.08 -0.18 -15.30
CA ALA A 144 15.34 -0.94 -16.52
C ALA A 144 16.01 -2.29 -16.21
N LYS A 145 17.02 -2.30 -15.34
CA LYS A 145 17.72 -3.52 -14.93
C LYS A 145 16.78 -4.53 -14.30
N ILE A 146 16.00 -4.11 -13.30
CA ILE A 146 15.07 -5.01 -12.57
C ILE A 146 13.97 -5.54 -13.50
N ILE A 147 13.40 -4.70 -14.35
CA ILE A 147 12.32 -5.10 -15.27
C ILE A 147 12.82 -6.08 -16.33
N CYS A 148 14.06 -5.94 -16.79
CA CYS A 148 14.66 -6.84 -17.73
C CYS A 148 15.19 -8.14 -17.12
N SER A 149 15.35 -8.22 -15.81
CA SER A 149 15.81 -9.41 -15.10
C SER A 149 14.70 -10.44 -14.94
N ASP A 150 15.10 -11.67 -14.60
CA ASP A 150 14.21 -12.82 -14.47
C ASP A 150 13.45 -12.81 -13.11
N PHE A 151 12.73 -11.73 -12.83
CA PHE A 151 11.88 -11.60 -11.66
C PHE A 151 10.40 -11.63 -12.06
N ASN A 152 9.58 -12.30 -11.26
CA ASN A 152 8.13 -12.38 -11.47
C ASN A 152 7.31 -11.81 -10.29
N LEU A 153 8.02 -11.27 -9.29
CA LEU A 153 7.46 -10.43 -8.24
C LEU A 153 8.44 -9.30 -7.95
N LEU A 154 7.99 -8.05 -8.09
CA LEU A 154 8.80 -6.90 -7.74
C LEU A 154 8.33 -6.29 -6.42
N ILE A 155 9.28 -6.01 -5.54
CA ILE A 155 9.06 -5.25 -4.32
C ILE A 155 9.79 -3.92 -4.46
N LEU A 156 9.04 -2.80 -4.36
CA LEU A 156 9.59 -1.46 -4.50
C LEU A 156 9.39 -0.67 -3.21
N ASP A 157 10.48 -0.20 -2.61
CA ASP A 157 10.45 0.62 -1.40
C ASP A 157 10.75 2.07 -1.78
N GLU A 158 9.71 2.94 -1.75
CA GLU A 158 9.73 4.36 -2.12
C GLU A 158 10.35 4.63 -3.51
N PRO A 159 9.80 4.03 -4.58
CA PRO A 159 10.38 4.09 -5.93
C PRO A 159 10.29 5.49 -6.57
N THR A 160 9.50 6.38 -6.01
CA THR A 160 9.26 7.74 -6.50
C THR A 160 10.30 8.76 -6.03
N ASN A 161 11.13 8.39 -5.06
CA ASN A 161 12.17 9.28 -4.55
C ASN A 161 13.19 9.60 -5.65
N TYR A 162 13.63 10.85 -5.68
CA TYR A 162 14.61 11.40 -6.65
C TYR A 162 14.13 11.51 -8.10
N LEU A 163 12.86 11.19 -8.42
CA LEU A 163 12.30 11.35 -9.75
C LEU A 163 11.67 12.76 -9.91
N ASP A 164 11.97 13.41 -11.03
CA ASP A 164 11.19 14.55 -11.50
C ASP A 164 9.84 14.09 -12.09
N LEU A 165 8.92 15.00 -12.32
CA LEU A 165 7.57 14.70 -12.80
C LEU A 165 7.58 13.89 -14.10
N ASN A 166 8.45 14.24 -15.05
CA ASN A 166 8.51 13.55 -16.34
C ASN A 166 9.02 12.11 -16.17
N SER A 167 10.06 11.93 -15.34
CA SER A 167 10.60 10.61 -15.02
C SER A 167 9.60 9.74 -14.25
N LEU A 168 8.83 10.35 -13.35
CA LEU A 168 7.78 9.68 -12.59
C LEU A 168 6.70 9.13 -13.53
N GLU A 169 6.18 9.96 -14.45
CA GLU A 169 5.13 9.56 -15.42
C GLU A 169 5.57 8.37 -16.27
N VAL A 170 6.81 8.36 -16.71
CA VAL A 170 7.36 7.25 -17.51
C VAL A 170 7.49 5.98 -16.69
N VAL A 171 7.98 6.07 -15.44
CA VAL A 171 8.07 4.92 -14.53
C VAL A 171 6.68 4.37 -14.20
N GLU A 172 5.70 5.24 -13.94
CA GLU A 172 4.29 4.85 -13.73
C GLU A 172 3.74 4.06 -14.93
N GLU A 173 3.99 4.54 -16.16
CA GLU A 173 3.54 3.87 -17.38
C GLU A 173 4.16 2.48 -17.51
N VAL A 174 5.46 2.36 -17.32
CA VAL A 174 6.17 1.08 -17.40
C VAL A 174 5.68 0.10 -16.31
N LEU A 175 5.49 0.55 -15.08
CA LEU A 175 4.97 -0.29 -13.99
C LEU A 175 3.50 -0.70 -14.18
N ARG A 176 2.68 0.15 -14.80
CA ARG A 176 1.31 -0.21 -15.20
C ARG A 176 1.27 -1.33 -16.22
N GLU A 177 2.21 -1.33 -17.16
CA GLU A 177 2.30 -2.35 -18.19
C GLU A 177 3.02 -3.63 -17.72
N TYR A 178 3.73 -3.58 -16.59
CA TYR A 178 4.39 -4.76 -16.02
C TYR A 178 3.37 -5.86 -15.71
N GLU A 179 3.51 -7.03 -16.34
CA GLU A 179 2.49 -8.08 -16.32
C GLU A 179 2.53 -8.95 -15.05
N HIS A 180 3.61 -8.89 -14.27
CA HIS A 180 3.79 -9.70 -13.08
C HIS A 180 3.33 -9.00 -11.79
N THR A 181 3.51 -9.67 -10.67
CA THR A 181 3.11 -9.17 -9.35
C THR A 181 4.01 -8.02 -8.91
N LEU A 182 3.40 -7.00 -8.33
CA LEU A 182 4.06 -5.82 -7.79
C LEU A 182 3.57 -5.54 -6.37
N LEU A 183 4.49 -5.39 -5.43
CA LEU A 183 4.24 -4.86 -4.10
C LEU A 183 5.08 -3.60 -3.92
N PHE A 184 4.47 -2.47 -3.58
CA PHE A 184 5.23 -1.24 -3.43
C PHE A 184 4.74 -0.38 -2.28
N VAL A 185 5.68 0.36 -1.70
CA VAL A 185 5.44 1.43 -0.74
C VAL A 185 5.71 2.75 -1.43
N SER A 186 4.79 3.70 -1.32
CA SER A 186 5.02 5.08 -1.74
C SER A 186 4.20 6.04 -0.88
N HIS A 187 4.70 7.26 -0.73
CA HIS A 187 3.96 8.38 -0.14
C HIS A 187 3.23 9.23 -1.19
N ASP A 188 3.52 9.00 -2.46
CA ASP A 188 2.86 9.69 -3.57
C ASP A 188 1.50 9.04 -3.89
N ARG A 189 0.43 9.76 -3.53
CA ARG A 189 -0.95 9.29 -3.76
C ARG A 189 -1.30 9.15 -5.24
N ARG A 190 -0.76 10.03 -6.09
CA ARG A 190 -0.96 9.97 -7.55
C ARG A 190 -0.33 8.70 -8.10
N PHE A 191 0.91 8.40 -7.70
CA PHE A 191 1.60 7.18 -8.07
C PHE A 191 0.84 5.92 -7.62
N ILE A 192 0.39 5.89 -6.35
CA ILE A 192 -0.39 4.75 -5.83
C ILE A 192 -1.66 4.57 -6.67
N ASN A 193 -2.41 5.64 -6.93
CA ASN A 193 -3.66 5.59 -7.69
C ASN A 193 -3.43 5.17 -9.16
N SER A 194 -2.30 5.57 -9.75
CA SER A 194 -1.94 5.24 -11.13
C SER A 194 -1.54 3.78 -11.33
N VAL A 195 -0.84 3.18 -10.35
CA VAL A 195 -0.19 1.87 -10.50
C VAL A 195 -0.94 0.75 -9.78
N ALA A 196 -1.48 1.01 -8.58
CA ALA A 196 -2.13 -0.02 -7.78
C ALA A 196 -3.51 -0.42 -8.32
N ASN A 197 -3.78 -1.72 -8.33
CA ASN A 197 -5.13 -2.28 -8.48
C ASN A 197 -5.66 -2.92 -7.18
N GLN A 198 -4.83 -2.90 -6.15
CA GLN A 198 -5.13 -3.41 -4.82
C GLN A 198 -4.40 -2.58 -3.78
N ILE A 199 -5.06 -2.24 -2.68
CA ILE A 199 -4.49 -1.49 -1.57
C ILE A 199 -4.37 -2.42 -0.36
N MET A 200 -3.19 -2.48 0.25
CA MET A 200 -2.95 -3.16 1.50
C MET A 200 -2.65 -2.11 2.58
N ILE A 201 -3.39 -2.17 3.67
CA ILE A 201 -3.37 -1.15 4.72
C ILE A 201 -2.86 -1.76 6.01
N ILE A 202 -1.88 -1.11 6.66
CA ILE A 202 -1.47 -1.41 8.03
C ILE A 202 -2.22 -0.48 8.96
N GLU A 203 -3.14 -1.04 9.76
CA GLU A 203 -3.95 -0.32 10.74
C GLU A 203 -4.21 -1.22 11.95
N ASP A 204 -4.11 -0.68 13.16
CA ASP A 204 -4.35 -1.41 14.42
C ASP A 204 -3.55 -2.72 14.52
N TYR A 205 -2.27 -2.69 14.16
CA TYR A 205 -1.35 -3.85 14.13
C TYR A 205 -1.78 -4.98 13.19
N LYS A 206 -2.77 -4.76 12.33
CA LYS A 206 -3.33 -5.71 11.36
C LYS A 206 -3.07 -5.25 9.93
N LEU A 207 -3.23 -6.20 9.01
CA LEU A 207 -3.20 -5.95 7.58
C LEU A 207 -4.61 -6.13 7.02
N LYS A 208 -5.10 -5.11 6.31
CA LYS A 208 -6.38 -5.12 5.61
C LYS A 208 -6.13 -4.98 4.13
N THR A 209 -6.90 -5.66 3.31
CA THR A 209 -6.77 -5.60 1.85
C THR A 209 -8.06 -5.04 1.25
N PHE A 210 -7.91 -4.09 0.34
CA PHE A 210 -8.99 -3.52 -0.46
C PHE A 210 -8.68 -3.76 -1.94
N LYS A 211 -9.58 -4.42 -2.68
CA LYS A 211 -9.49 -4.60 -4.13
C LYS A 211 -10.06 -3.38 -4.82
N GLY A 212 -9.23 -2.64 -5.52
CA GLY A 212 -9.57 -1.39 -6.19
C GLY A 212 -8.44 -0.36 -6.11
N SER A 213 -8.70 0.81 -6.69
CA SER A 213 -7.78 1.94 -6.70
C SER A 213 -7.69 2.62 -5.31
N TYR A 214 -6.69 3.49 -5.16
CA TYR A 214 -6.55 4.29 -3.95
C TYR A 214 -7.73 5.26 -3.75
N GLU A 215 -8.25 5.85 -4.82
CA GLU A 215 -9.43 6.73 -4.77
C GLU A 215 -10.68 5.99 -4.33
N GLU A 216 -10.92 4.79 -4.86
CA GLU A 216 -12.05 3.94 -4.45
C GLU A 216 -11.96 3.55 -2.97
N TYR A 217 -10.75 3.22 -2.49
CA TYR A 217 -10.50 2.96 -1.08
C TYR A 217 -10.83 4.18 -0.21
N MET A 218 -10.36 5.37 -0.59
CA MET A 218 -10.63 6.60 0.15
C MET A 218 -12.13 6.95 0.16
N ALA A 219 -12.80 6.80 -0.98
CA ALA A 219 -14.24 6.98 -1.07
C ALA A 219 -15.02 6.01 -0.18
N SER A 220 -14.59 4.75 -0.11
CA SER A 220 -15.21 3.76 0.78
C SER A 220 -15.07 4.13 2.25
N ARG A 221 -13.90 4.63 2.66
CA ARG A 221 -13.68 5.11 4.04
C ARG A 221 -14.54 6.30 4.40
N THR A 222 -14.69 7.26 3.48
CA THR A 222 -15.55 8.43 3.70
C THR A 222 -16.99 8.00 3.91
N LYS A 223 -17.53 7.13 3.04
CA LYS A 223 -18.90 6.59 3.18
C LYS A 223 -19.13 5.87 4.51
N VAL A 224 -18.16 5.09 4.98
CA VAL A 224 -18.26 4.40 6.28
C VAL A 224 -18.26 5.42 7.42
N ARG A 225 -17.41 6.44 7.35
CA ARG A 225 -17.35 7.50 8.36
C ARG A 225 -18.66 8.30 8.43
N ASP A 226 -19.21 8.67 7.28
CA ASP A 226 -20.46 9.43 7.21
C ASP A 226 -21.63 8.61 7.78
N ARG A 227 -21.77 7.34 7.43
CA ARG A 227 -22.78 6.45 8.00
C ARG A 227 -22.64 6.28 9.52
N THR A 228 -21.42 6.14 10.01
CA THR A 228 -21.18 6.05 11.46
C THR A 228 -21.56 7.34 12.16
N LYS A 229 -21.30 8.49 11.55
CA LYS A 229 -21.70 9.79 12.08
C LYS A 229 -23.23 9.94 12.15
N GLU A 230 -23.91 9.62 11.06
CA GLU A 230 -25.39 9.61 11.01
C GLU A 230 -25.99 8.69 12.08
N GLN A 231 -25.44 7.49 12.26
CA GLN A 231 -25.90 6.56 13.30
C GLN A 231 -25.71 7.12 14.72
N ILE A 232 -24.58 7.77 14.99
CA ILE A 232 -24.32 8.41 16.28
C ILE A 232 -25.30 9.58 16.50
N GLU A 233 -25.55 10.39 15.47
CA GLU A 233 -26.50 11.51 15.53
C GLU A 233 -27.94 11.01 15.79
N GLU A 234 -28.36 9.92 15.14
CA GLU A 234 -29.66 9.28 15.41
C GLU A 234 -29.77 8.75 16.85
N GLU A 235 -28.72 8.11 17.37
CA GLU A 235 -28.68 7.60 18.74
C GLU A 235 -28.73 8.74 19.76
N ILE A 236 -28.05 9.86 19.50
CA ILE A 236 -28.14 11.07 20.34
C ILE A 236 -29.57 11.59 20.35
N LEU A 237 -30.24 11.69 19.20
CA LEU A 237 -31.64 12.17 19.11
C LEU A 237 -32.59 11.30 19.92
N LEU A 238 -32.45 9.99 19.84
CA LEU A 238 -33.25 9.04 20.62
C LEU A 238 -33.03 9.22 22.12
N LEU A 239 -31.76 9.40 22.55
CA LEU A 239 -31.45 9.64 23.96
C LEU A 239 -31.93 11.02 24.46
N GLU A 240 -31.89 12.07 23.63
CA GLU A 240 -32.44 13.38 23.96
C GLU A 240 -33.97 13.34 24.11
N THR A 241 -34.66 12.55 23.25
CA THR A 241 -36.09 12.31 23.41
C THR A 241 -36.41 11.60 24.73
N ARG A 242 -35.66 10.52 25.03
CA ARG A 242 -35.80 9.81 26.31
C ARG A 242 -35.54 10.71 27.53
N LEU A 243 -34.52 11.55 27.43
CA LEU A 243 -34.22 12.52 28.49
C LEU A 243 -35.39 13.46 28.75
N THR A 244 -36.05 13.95 27.71
CA THR A 244 -37.25 14.80 27.81
C THR A 244 -38.41 14.07 28.48
N GLU A 245 -38.62 12.78 28.15
CA GLU A 245 -39.62 11.95 28.81
C GLU A 245 -39.33 11.77 30.32
N VAL A 246 -38.06 11.50 30.68
CA VAL A 246 -37.64 11.35 32.06
C VAL A 246 -37.84 12.65 32.84
N ILE A 247 -37.49 13.79 32.28
CA ILE A 247 -37.74 15.12 32.89
C ILE A 247 -39.24 15.35 33.14
N SER A 248 -40.09 15.00 32.16
CA SER A 248 -41.53 15.12 32.31
C SER A 248 -42.08 14.23 33.44
N LYS A 249 -41.58 12.98 33.53
CA LYS A 249 -41.95 12.06 34.64
C LYS A 249 -41.51 12.58 36.01
N ILE A 250 -40.30 13.12 36.11
CA ILE A 250 -39.80 13.75 37.35
C ILE A 250 -40.74 14.88 37.79
N SER A 251 -41.19 15.72 36.82
CA SER A 251 -42.07 16.87 37.13
C SER A 251 -43.46 16.43 37.58
N MET A 252 -43.92 15.25 37.24
CA MET A 252 -45.25 14.71 37.55
C MET A 252 -45.25 13.76 38.77
N SER A 253 -44.08 13.28 39.21
CA SER A 253 -43.97 12.29 40.27
C SER A 253 -44.04 12.97 41.64
N SER A 254 -44.89 12.40 42.54
CA SER A 254 -45.03 12.86 43.93
C SER A 254 -44.44 11.85 44.93
N ARG A 255 -43.99 10.68 44.51
CA ARG A 255 -43.43 9.64 45.36
C ARG A 255 -41.91 9.70 45.38
N LYS A 256 -41.33 9.70 46.58
CA LYS A 256 -39.89 9.87 46.78
C LYS A 256 -39.05 8.75 46.17
N ASP A 257 -39.50 7.51 46.24
CA ASP A 257 -38.78 6.34 45.70
C ASP A 257 -38.76 6.36 44.17
N ASP A 258 -39.85 6.80 43.51
CA ASP A 258 -39.92 6.96 42.07
C ASP A 258 -39.00 8.08 41.57
N LEU A 259 -38.87 9.16 42.36
CA LEU A 259 -37.97 10.28 42.03
C LEU A 259 -36.49 9.89 42.05
N GLU A 260 -36.05 9.07 43.01
CA GLU A 260 -34.66 8.61 43.10
C GLU A 260 -34.30 7.75 41.88
N LEU A 261 -35.17 6.85 41.43
CA LEU A 261 -34.98 6.03 40.25
C LEU A 261 -34.90 6.87 38.95
N LEU A 262 -35.79 7.83 38.80
CA LEU A 262 -35.83 8.74 37.67
C LEU A 262 -34.61 9.67 37.61
N GLU A 263 -34.08 10.11 38.76
CA GLU A 263 -32.83 10.86 38.79
C GLU A 263 -31.61 10.04 38.37
N VAL A 264 -31.58 8.76 38.73
CA VAL A 264 -30.49 7.85 38.25
C VAL A 264 -30.58 7.70 36.74
N GLU A 265 -31.78 7.45 36.21
CA GLU A 265 -32.00 7.32 34.75
C GLU A 265 -31.61 8.60 34.00
N TYR A 266 -31.97 9.76 34.52
CA TYR A 266 -31.59 11.07 34.01
C TYR A 266 -30.05 11.23 33.90
N ARG A 267 -29.32 10.90 34.97
CA ARG A 267 -27.85 11.03 35.03
C ARG A 267 -27.16 10.07 34.07
N GLU A 268 -27.66 8.84 33.93
CA GLU A 268 -27.12 7.86 33.00
C GLU A 268 -27.34 8.28 31.54
N THR A 269 -28.55 8.72 31.20
CA THR A 269 -28.88 9.19 29.85
C THR A 269 -28.03 10.41 29.48
N LEU A 270 -27.82 11.35 30.37
CA LEU A 270 -26.92 12.49 30.15
C LEU A 270 -25.46 12.07 29.92
N ARG A 271 -24.96 11.07 30.66
CA ARG A 271 -23.62 10.55 30.47
C ARG A 271 -23.46 9.91 29.09
N GLN A 272 -24.46 9.15 28.64
CA GLN A 272 -24.45 8.52 27.31
C GLN A 272 -24.41 9.58 26.20
N ILE A 273 -25.27 10.58 26.26
CA ILE A 273 -25.29 11.69 25.28
C ILE A 273 -23.94 12.41 25.22
N ARG A 274 -23.34 12.74 26.37
CA ARG A 274 -22.01 13.38 26.41
C ARG A 274 -20.93 12.51 25.77
N ARG A 275 -20.96 11.20 26.06
CA ARG A 275 -20.00 10.24 25.45
C ARG A 275 -20.11 10.18 23.93
N LEU A 276 -21.33 10.15 23.41
CA LEU A 276 -21.58 10.10 21.97
C LEU A 276 -21.21 11.43 21.28
N LYS A 277 -21.52 12.59 21.91
CA LYS A 277 -21.11 13.90 21.38
C LYS A 277 -19.59 14.04 21.27
N ASN A 278 -18.84 13.53 22.24
CA ASN A 278 -17.37 13.51 22.17
C ASN A 278 -16.80 12.59 21.08
N LEU A 279 -17.59 11.66 20.52
CA LEU A 279 -17.18 10.83 19.39
C LEU A 279 -17.40 11.52 18.04
N LEU A 280 -18.18 12.61 18.02
CA LEU A 280 -18.44 13.41 16.82
C LEU A 280 -17.44 14.57 16.63
N GLU A 281 -16.77 14.98 17.72
CA GLU A 281 -15.68 15.95 17.71
C GLU A 281 -14.35 15.28 17.27
#